data_a64639a271a5adaf797f488fa052ee3c
#
_entry.id   a64639a271a5adaf797f488fa052ee3c
#
_cell.length_a   1.000
_cell.length_b   1.000
_cell.length_c   1.000
_cell.angle_alpha   90.00
_cell.angle_beta   90.00
_cell.angle_gamma   90.00
#
_symmetry.space_group_name_H-M   'P 1'
#
loop_
_entity.id
_entity.type
_entity.pdbx_description
1 polymer ?
#
loop_
_entity_poly.entity_id
_entity_poly.type
_entity_poly.pdbx_seq_one_letter_code
_entity_poly.pdbx_strand_id
1 'polypeptide(L)'
;MTIRFNHSGSIVSPVQKKLKVGGLVEIALINNVSDAALQATERQFTLLLKRGAGDIPFRLRCFSLPEVNRSPEAAIRIKNQYTNIDDLYRTNIDGLIVTGAEPSAPSLREEAYWGTLTEIIDWAKANTVSTIWSCLAAHAAVLHLDGIERQRLSGKCSGIYDCSKVGNNWLTEDLPSSFKISHSRLNGLDESELRARGYQMLSVSKDAGVDIFAKRQHSQFIFFQGHPEYEAITLQREYLRDICRYLAGQQPMYPVAPAGYFDAPTIAALDFFRSRAIAEHDPALIANLPSLTLEPSVVTGPTLAAATIFRNWLEYLAKRKDVLSLAG
;
A
#
# COMPACT_ATOMS: atom_id res chain seq x y z
N MET A 1 2.42 5.76 -24.73
CA MET A 1 1.39 4.70 -24.55
C MET A 1 0.19 5.32 -23.84
N THR A 2 -0.91 5.53 -24.54
CA THR A 2 -2.05 6.33 -24.04
C THR A 2 -2.92 5.45 -23.13
N ILE A 3 -3.09 5.88 -21.87
CA ILE A 3 -4.05 5.27 -20.93
C ILE A 3 -5.44 5.69 -21.41
N ARG A 4 -6.29 4.73 -21.77
CA ARG A 4 -7.69 5.01 -22.09
C ARG A 4 -8.54 4.74 -20.84
N PHE A 5 -9.20 5.77 -20.35
CA PHE A 5 -10.29 5.62 -19.38
C PHE A 5 -11.59 5.40 -20.15
N ASN A 6 -12.37 4.40 -19.77
CA ASN A 6 -13.75 4.30 -20.21
C ASN A 6 -14.64 5.22 -19.34
N HIS A 7 -15.79 5.64 -19.83
CA HIS A 7 -16.75 6.53 -19.13
C HIS A 7 -17.22 6.04 -17.75
N SER A 8 -16.77 4.87 -17.30
CA SER A 8 -17.08 4.25 -15.99
C SER A 8 -15.92 4.26 -15.00
N GLY A 9 -14.87 5.04 -15.22
CA GLY A 9 -13.73 5.12 -14.30
C GLY A 9 -12.89 3.84 -14.17
N SER A 10 -12.91 2.97 -15.18
CA SER A 10 -12.16 1.70 -15.17
C SER A 10 -10.92 1.78 -16.07
N ILE A 11 -9.80 1.22 -15.61
CA ILE A 11 -8.57 1.08 -16.40
C ILE A 11 -8.50 -0.36 -16.92
N VAL A 12 -8.40 -0.53 -18.23
CA VAL A 12 -8.27 -1.84 -18.88
C VAL A 12 -6.88 -1.99 -19.49
N SER A 13 -6.20 -3.10 -19.21
CA SER A 13 -4.95 -3.47 -19.86
C SER A 13 -5.22 -3.83 -21.33
N PRO A 14 -4.40 -3.36 -22.31
CA PRO A 14 -4.61 -3.71 -23.71
C PRO A 14 -4.36 -5.21 -23.94
N VAL A 15 -5.37 -5.90 -24.49
CA VAL A 15 -5.28 -7.32 -24.85
C VAL A 15 -4.44 -7.45 -26.13
N GLN A 16 -3.28 -8.07 -26.05
CA GLN A 16 -2.59 -8.59 -27.22
C GLN A 16 -3.15 -9.98 -27.58
N LYS A 17 -3.45 -10.19 -28.85
CA LYS A 17 -4.02 -11.43 -29.39
C LYS A 17 -3.08 -12.62 -29.17
N LYS A 18 -3.41 -13.47 -28.23
CA LYS A 18 -3.24 -14.93 -28.10
C LYS A 18 -3.23 -15.31 -26.61
N LEU A 19 -4.41 -15.54 -26.05
CA LEU A 19 -4.49 -16.19 -24.75
C LEU A 19 -5.65 -17.17 -24.72
N LYS A 20 -5.29 -18.41 -24.55
CA LYS A 20 -6.13 -19.47 -23.99
C LYS A 20 -5.72 -19.62 -22.53
N VAL A 21 -5.95 -18.61 -21.68
CA VAL A 21 -5.89 -18.79 -20.21
C VAL A 21 -6.66 -17.64 -19.56
N GLY A 22 -7.69 -17.96 -18.80
CA GLY A 22 -8.32 -17.09 -17.82
C GLY A 22 -9.22 -15.98 -18.38
N GLY A 23 -10.42 -15.89 -17.82
CA GLY A 23 -11.29 -14.72 -18.02
C GLY A 23 -10.64 -13.43 -17.49
N LEU A 24 -11.19 -12.28 -17.86
CA LEU A 24 -10.81 -10.96 -17.36
C LEU A 24 -10.85 -10.92 -15.83
N VAL A 25 -9.72 -10.64 -15.17
CA VAL A 25 -9.64 -10.51 -13.70
C VAL A 25 -10.18 -9.13 -13.29
N GLU A 26 -11.22 -9.10 -12.49
CA GLU A 26 -11.84 -7.86 -11.97
C GLU A 26 -11.20 -7.49 -10.62
N ILE A 27 -10.57 -6.33 -10.54
CA ILE A 27 -9.87 -5.83 -9.35
C ILE A 27 -10.51 -4.53 -8.89
N ALA A 28 -10.83 -4.43 -7.61
CA ALA A 28 -11.21 -3.19 -6.95
C ALA A 28 -10.03 -2.62 -6.16
N LEU A 29 -9.81 -1.31 -6.27
CA LEU A 29 -8.91 -0.53 -5.41
C LEU A 29 -9.74 0.48 -4.61
N ILE A 30 -9.88 0.26 -3.31
CA ILE A 30 -10.46 1.26 -2.40
C ILE A 30 -9.31 2.16 -1.94
N ASN A 31 -9.26 3.36 -2.49
CA ASN A 31 -8.17 4.32 -2.29
C ASN A 31 -8.60 5.40 -1.30
N ASN A 32 -8.19 5.22 -0.04
CA ASN A 32 -8.56 6.08 1.08
C ASN A 32 -7.42 7.01 1.55
N VAL A 33 -6.29 7.04 0.86
CA VAL A 33 -5.16 7.91 1.22
C VAL A 33 -5.56 9.39 1.19
N SER A 34 -4.75 10.26 1.82
CA SER A 34 -4.96 11.71 1.79
C SER A 34 -4.98 12.28 0.36
N ASP A 35 -5.61 13.43 0.16
CA ASP A 35 -5.77 14.06 -1.16
C ASP A 35 -4.44 14.28 -1.88
N ALA A 36 -3.39 14.66 -1.14
CA ALA A 36 -2.05 14.85 -1.68
C ALA A 36 -1.43 13.57 -2.26
N ALA A 37 -1.83 12.40 -1.76
CA ALA A 37 -1.34 11.09 -2.19
C ALA A 37 -2.29 10.38 -3.17
N LEU A 38 -3.55 10.81 -3.28
CA LEU A 38 -4.64 10.10 -3.98
C LEU A 38 -4.24 9.68 -5.40
N GLN A 39 -3.77 10.63 -6.20
CA GLN A 39 -3.41 10.40 -7.60
C GLN A 39 -2.13 9.57 -7.76
N ALA A 40 -1.16 9.78 -6.85
CA ALA A 40 0.09 9.02 -6.86
C ALA A 40 -0.18 7.55 -6.53
N THR A 41 -0.99 7.27 -5.52
CA THR A 41 -1.33 5.90 -5.09
C THR A 41 -2.11 5.15 -6.18
N GLU A 42 -3.10 5.79 -6.81
CA GLU A 42 -3.82 5.23 -7.97
C GLU A 42 -2.85 4.82 -9.08
N ARG A 43 -1.92 5.72 -9.44
CA ARG A 43 -0.89 5.46 -10.45
C ARG A 43 0.04 4.32 -10.04
N GLN A 44 0.50 4.30 -8.80
CA GLN A 44 1.43 3.31 -8.25
C GLN A 44 0.84 1.90 -8.31
N PHE A 45 -0.38 1.70 -7.81
CA PHE A 45 -1.06 0.40 -7.91
C PHE A 45 -1.35 0.01 -9.37
N THR A 46 -1.75 0.96 -10.21
CA THR A 46 -1.95 0.71 -11.65
C THR A 46 -0.67 0.22 -12.32
N LEU A 47 0.46 0.85 -12.04
CA LEU A 47 1.76 0.47 -12.61
C LEU A 47 2.23 -0.87 -12.07
N LEU A 48 2.03 -1.12 -10.78
CA LEU A 48 2.42 -2.36 -10.13
C LEU A 48 1.62 -3.55 -10.67
N LEU A 49 0.31 -3.42 -10.80
CA LEU A 49 -0.55 -4.42 -11.43
C LEU A 49 -0.14 -4.67 -12.88
N LYS A 50 0.15 -3.62 -13.67
CA LYS A 50 0.61 -3.78 -15.06
C LYS A 50 1.95 -4.52 -15.16
N ARG A 51 2.89 -4.27 -14.23
CA ARG A 51 4.19 -4.96 -14.20
C ARG A 51 4.04 -6.43 -13.81
N GLY A 52 3.12 -6.73 -12.89
CA GLY A 52 2.85 -8.10 -12.44
C GLY A 52 1.99 -8.92 -13.42
N ALA A 53 1.15 -8.27 -14.21
CA ALA A 53 0.11 -8.97 -14.98
C ALA A 53 0.66 -9.87 -16.12
N GLY A 54 1.84 -9.53 -16.68
CA GLY A 54 2.29 -10.24 -17.88
C GLY A 54 1.20 -10.22 -18.95
N ASP A 55 0.70 -11.41 -19.29
CA ASP A 55 -0.38 -11.59 -20.28
C ASP A 55 -1.78 -11.74 -19.64
N ILE A 56 -1.91 -11.68 -18.31
CA ILE A 56 -3.19 -11.81 -17.61
C ILE A 56 -4.03 -10.54 -17.86
N PRO A 57 -5.21 -10.65 -18.53
CA PRO A 57 -6.07 -9.50 -18.71
C PRO A 57 -6.74 -9.13 -17.37
N PHE A 58 -6.66 -7.86 -17.00
CA PHE A 58 -7.33 -7.36 -15.80
C PHE A 58 -8.03 -6.03 -16.05
N ARG A 59 -9.04 -5.77 -15.23
CA ARG A 59 -9.71 -4.47 -15.11
C ARG A 59 -9.55 -3.97 -13.68
N LEU A 60 -9.12 -2.73 -13.52
CA LEU A 60 -9.03 -2.04 -12.24
C LEU A 60 -10.15 -1.01 -12.13
N ARG A 61 -10.96 -1.10 -11.07
CA ARG A 61 -11.95 -0.09 -10.68
C ARG A 61 -11.51 0.58 -9.40
N CYS A 62 -11.52 1.90 -9.38
CA CYS A 62 -11.19 2.68 -8.18
C CYS A 62 -12.45 3.07 -7.43
N PHE A 63 -12.39 2.98 -6.10
CA PHE A 63 -13.42 3.36 -5.14
C PHE A 63 -12.78 4.21 -4.04
N SER A 64 -13.58 4.96 -3.31
CA SER A 64 -13.18 5.67 -2.08
C SER A 64 -14.32 5.62 -1.10
N LEU A 65 -14.01 5.52 0.21
CA LEU A 65 -15.03 5.59 1.25
C LEU A 65 -15.59 7.02 1.34
N PRO A 66 -16.92 7.18 1.43
CA PRO A 66 -17.55 8.51 1.43
C PRO A 66 -17.25 9.31 2.70
N GLU A 67 -16.93 8.63 3.82
CA GLU A 67 -16.63 9.26 5.09
C GLU A 67 -15.20 9.78 5.20
N VAL A 68 -14.33 9.49 4.24
CA VAL A 68 -12.98 10.07 4.19
C VAL A 68 -13.10 11.53 3.74
N ASN A 69 -12.67 12.44 4.61
CA ASN A 69 -12.70 13.87 4.32
C ASN A 69 -11.88 14.20 3.07
N ARG A 70 -12.47 14.94 2.15
CA ARG A 70 -11.90 15.32 0.87
C ARG A 70 -11.99 16.83 0.63
N SER A 71 -10.96 17.41 0.04
CA SER A 71 -11.05 18.76 -0.53
C SER A 71 -12.07 18.79 -1.67
N PRO A 72 -12.61 19.96 -2.02
CA PRO A 72 -13.52 20.09 -3.18
C PRO A 72 -12.92 19.51 -4.47
N GLU A 73 -11.65 19.74 -4.71
CA GLU A 73 -10.92 19.24 -5.90
C GLU A 73 -10.83 17.73 -5.92
N ALA A 74 -10.46 17.10 -4.78
CA ALA A 74 -10.40 15.66 -4.66
C ALA A 74 -11.79 15.01 -4.77
N ALA A 75 -12.82 15.62 -4.19
CA ALA A 75 -14.21 15.17 -4.30
C ALA A 75 -14.71 15.18 -5.76
N ILE A 76 -14.41 16.26 -6.51
CA ILE A 76 -14.72 16.35 -7.95
C ILE A 76 -13.99 15.25 -8.74
N ARG A 77 -12.70 15.01 -8.45
CA ARG A 77 -11.94 13.94 -9.09
C ARG A 77 -12.55 12.56 -8.82
N ILE A 78 -12.87 12.26 -7.56
CA ILE A 78 -13.49 11.00 -7.17
C ILE A 78 -14.82 10.82 -7.88
N LYS A 79 -15.68 11.82 -7.85
CA LYS A 79 -16.98 11.79 -8.55
C LYS A 79 -16.86 11.49 -10.05
N ASN A 80 -15.82 12.00 -10.70
CA ASN A 80 -15.65 11.87 -12.15
C ASN A 80 -14.89 10.60 -12.58
N GLN A 81 -14.05 10.04 -11.72
CA GLN A 81 -13.10 9.00 -12.11
C GLN A 81 -13.25 7.69 -11.33
N TYR A 82 -13.89 7.72 -10.16
CA TYR A 82 -14.08 6.56 -9.32
C TYR A 82 -15.50 6.00 -9.46
N THR A 83 -15.64 4.73 -9.24
CA THR A 83 -16.94 4.05 -9.15
C THR A 83 -17.56 4.32 -7.78
N ASN A 84 -18.89 4.44 -7.71
CA ASN A 84 -19.58 4.57 -6.42
C ASN A 84 -19.33 3.33 -5.56
N ILE A 85 -19.10 3.52 -4.25
CA ILE A 85 -18.83 2.41 -3.33
C ILE A 85 -19.98 1.41 -3.26
N ASP A 86 -21.24 1.84 -3.43
CA ASP A 86 -22.41 0.95 -3.46
C ASP A 86 -22.36 -0.07 -4.60
N ASP A 87 -21.67 0.28 -5.70
CA ASP A 87 -21.50 -0.63 -6.84
C ASP A 87 -20.48 -1.74 -6.57
N LEU A 88 -19.64 -1.60 -5.51
CA LEU A 88 -18.73 -2.66 -5.09
C LEU A 88 -19.49 -3.94 -4.79
N TYR A 89 -20.60 -3.84 -4.06
CA TYR A 89 -21.40 -4.97 -3.62
C TYR A 89 -22.19 -5.64 -4.76
N ARG A 90 -22.34 -4.95 -5.88
CA ARG A 90 -23.07 -5.43 -7.08
C ARG A 90 -22.12 -5.90 -8.18
N THR A 91 -20.84 -5.66 -8.03
CA THR A 91 -19.81 -6.01 -9.01
C THR A 91 -19.15 -7.32 -8.60
N ASN A 92 -18.99 -8.24 -9.55
CA ASN A 92 -18.21 -9.45 -9.30
C ASN A 92 -16.72 -9.08 -9.28
N ILE A 93 -16.12 -9.02 -8.09
CA ILE A 93 -14.73 -8.65 -7.84
C ILE A 93 -13.93 -9.90 -7.49
N ASP A 94 -12.89 -10.18 -8.30
CA ASP A 94 -11.97 -11.30 -8.03
C ASP A 94 -10.93 -10.91 -6.97
N GLY A 95 -10.37 -9.71 -7.08
CA GLY A 95 -9.34 -9.17 -6.18
C GLY A 95 -9.69 -7.80 -5.61
N LEU A 96 -9.51 -7.62 -4.30
CA LEU A 96 -9.73 -6.34 -3.62
C LEU A 96 -8.42 -5.81 -3.03
N ILE A 97 -8.10 -4.55 -3.28
CA ILE A 97 -7.00 -3.82 -2.64
C ILE A 97 -7.60 -2.68 -1.83
N VAL A 98 -7.23 -2.57 -0.55
CA VAL A 98 -7.68 -1.48 0.32
C VAL A 98 -6.47 -0.75 0.89
N THR A 99 -6.40 0.57 0.68
CA THR A 99 -5.36 1.42 1.28
C THR A 99 -5.84 1.98 2.61
N GLY A 100 -4.90 2.33 3.49
CA GLY A 100 -5.21 3.09 4.69
C GLY A 100 -5.58 4.54 4.39
N ALA A 101 -6.34 5.15 5.29
CA ALA A 101 -6.54 6.60 5.38
C ALA A 101 -5.56 7.20 6.40
N GLU A 102 -5.30 8.52 6.33
CA GLU A 102 -4.60 9.21 7.40
C GLU A 102 -5.52 9.25 8.64
N PRO A 103 -5.11 8.69 9.80
CA PRO A 103 -6.00 8.60 10.95
C PRO A 103 -6.27 9.98 11.54
N SER A 104 -7.53 10.25 11.85
CA SER A 104 -8.01 11.50 12.46
C SER A 104 -8.41 11.32 13.93
N ALA A 105 -8.69 10.10 14.34
CA ALA A 105 -9.10 9.74 15.70
C ALA A 105 -8.01 8.97 16.46
N PRO A 106 -8.03 8.98 17.80
CA PRO A 106 -7.10 8.20 18.63
C PRO A 106 -7.20 6.70 18.39
N SER A 107 -8.42 6.18 18.24
CA SER A 107 -8.71 4.78 17.93
C SER A 107 -9.24 4.62 16.52
N LEU A 108 -8.86 3.52 15.85
CA LEU A 108 -9.42 3.20 14.53
C LEU A 108 -10.93 2.94 14.57
N ARG A 109 -11.45 2.49 15.71
CA ARG A 109 -12.90 2.30 15.91
C ARG A 109 -13.71 3.60 15.95
N GLU A 110 -13.03 4.73 16.20
CA GLU A 110 -13.63 6.07 16.27
C GLU A 110 -13.54 6.82 14.94
N GLU A 111 -12.86 6.25 13.93
CA GLU A 111 -12.80 6.85 12.60
C GLU A 111 -14.18 6.85 11.94
N ALA A 112 -14.54 7.94 11.28
CA ALA A 112 -15.85 8.09 10.64
C ALA A 112 -16.15 6.98 9.62
N TYR A 113 -15.13 6.47 8.95
CA TYR A 113 -15.23 5.40 7.96
C TYR A 113 -15.20 3.97 8.55
N TRP A 114 -15.10 3.81 9.88
CA TRP A 114 -14.94 2.51 10.51
C TRP A 114 -16.09 1.55 10.18
N GLY A 115 -17.34 2.01 10.29
CA GLY A 115 -18.52 1.20 9.98
C GLY A 115 -18.48 0.63 8.56
N THR A 116 -18.36 1.50 7.57
CA THR A 116 -18.28 1.11 6.15
C THR A 116 -17.09 0.21 5.86
N LEU A 117 -15.91 0.48 6.48
CA LEU A 117 -14.74 -0.36 6.31
C LEU A 117 -14.94 -1.77 6.85
N THR A 118 -15.57 -1.92 8.03
CA THR A 118 -15.85 -3.24 8.62
C THR A 118 -16.88 -4.04 7.81
N GLU A 119 -17.90 -3.38 7.26
CA GLU A 119 -18.85 -4.00 6.32
C GLU A 119 -18.14 -4.54 5.07
N ILE A 120 -17.19 -3.78 4.52
CA ILE A 120 -16.37 -4.22 3.38
C ILE A 120 -15.48 -5.41 3.75
N ILE A 121 -14.88 -5.43 4.95
CA ILE A 121 -14.08 -6.56 5.42
C ILE A 121 -14.94 -7.82 5.49
N ASP A 122 -16.15 -7.72 6.05
CA ASP A 122 -17.06 -8.85 6.17
C ASP A 122 -17.59 -9.31 4.81
N TRP A 123 -17.97 -8.39 3.92
CA TRP A 123 -18.36 -8.69 2.56
C TRP A 123 -17.24 -9.39 1.78
N ALA A 124 -16.01 -8.90 1.89
CA ALA A 124 -14.86 -9.41 1.16
C ALA A 124 -14.54 -10.86 1.50
N LYS A 125 -14.83 -11.31 2.74
CA LYS A 125 -14.66 -12.72 3.16
C LYS A 125 -15.36 -13.72 2.22
N ALA A 126 -16.55 -13.39 1.77
CA ALA A 126 -17.40 -14.29 0.99
C ALA A 126 -17.43 -13.96 -0.51
N ASN A 127 -17.09 -12.73 -0.90
CA ASN A 127 -17.36 -12.19 -2.23
C ASN A 127 -16.11 -11.93 -3.07
N THR A 128 -14.91 -12.27 -2.57
CA THR A 128 -13.67 -12.13 -3.32
C THR A 128 -12.84 -13.41 -3.29
N VAL A 129 -11.98 -13.59 -4.28
CA VAL A 129 -10.99 -14.69 -4.27
C VAL A 129 -9.84 -14.37 -3.33
N SER A 130 -9.35 -13.11 -3.35
CA SER A 130 -8.27 -12.65 -2.48
C SER A 130 -8.32 -11.15 -2.27
N THR A 131 -7.83 -10.71 -1.10
CA THR A 131 -7.75 -9.29 -0.73
C THR A 131 -6.36 -8.91 -0.30
N ILE A 132 -5.97 -7.66 -0.59
CA ILE A 132 -4.75 -7.01 -0.09
C ILE A 132 -5.15 -5.81 0.78
N TRP A 133 -4.70 -5.83 2.03
CA TRP A 133 -4.89 -4.76 3.00
C TRP A 133 -3.55 -4.06 3.22
N SER A 134 -3.43 -2.78 2.84
CA SER A 134 -2.16 -2.05 2.84
C SER A 134 -2.05 -1.08 4.01
N CYS A 135 -0.96 -1.19 4.77
CA CYS A 135 -0.57 -0.32 5.87
C CYS A 135 -1.68 -0.16 6.93
N LEU A 136 -2.28 1.02 7.09
CA LEU A 136 -3.34 1.25 8.08
C LEU A 136 -4.57 0.37 7.84
N ALA A 137 -4.90 0.03 6.59
CA ALA A 137 -6.00 -0.89 6.30
C ALA A 137 -5.70 -2.32 6.83
N ALA A 138 -4.44 -2.75 6.84
CA ALA A 138 -4.04 -4.00 7.47
C ALA A 138 -4.30 -3.97 8.99
N HIS A 139 -3.94 -2.87 9.65
CA HIS A 139 -4.21 -2.69 11.08
C HIS A 139 -5.71 -2.68 11.39
N ALA A 140 -6.49 -1.97 10.58
CA ALA A 140 -7.95 -1.92 10.74
C ALA A 140 -8.60 -3.31 10.55
N ALA A 141 -8.15 -4.05 9.53
CA ALA A 141 -8.69 -5.36 9.25
C ALA A 141 -8.38 -6.38 10.35
N VAL A 142 -7.14 -6.43 10.88
CA VAL A 142 -6.83 -7.36 11.99
C VAL A 142 -7.52 -6.96 13.30
N LEU A 143 -7.73 -5.65 13.52
CA LEU A 143 -8.50 -5.16 14.66
C LEU A 143 -9.96 -5.62 14.59
N HIS A 144 -10.59 -5.53 13.41
CA HIS A 144 -11.96 -5.99 13.22
C HIS A 144 -12.08 -7.52 13.30
N LEU A 145 -11.17 -8.24 12.64
CA LEU A 145 -11.24 -9.69 12.53
C LEU A 145 -10.96 -10.42 13.85
N ASP A 146 -9.97 -9.96 14.61
CA ASP A 146 -9.43 -10.71 15.74
C ASP A 146 -9.14 -9.85 16.99
N GLY A 147 -9.46 -8.56 16.96
CA GLY A 147 -9.27 -7.65 18.09
C GLY A 147 -7.80 -7.28 18.37
N ILE A 148 -6.89 -7.48 17.40
CA ILE A 148 -5.47 -7.16 17.58
C ILE A 148 -5.27 -5.66 17.41
N GLU A 149 -4.81 -4.99 18.44
CA GLU A 149 -4.54 -3.55 18.45
C GLU A 149 -3.16 -3.26 17.85
N ARG A 150 -3.06 -2.16 17.10
CA ARG A 150 -1.77 -1.65 16.64
C ARG A 150 -0.97 -1.06 17.79
N GLN A 151 0.33 -1.25 17.79
CA GLN A 151 1.24 -0.71 18.79
C GLN A 151 2.01 0.47 18.21
N ARG A 152 2.10 1.57 18.99
CA ARG A 152 2.88 2.74 18.61
C ARG A 152 4.36 2.40 18.65
N LEU A 153 5.07 2.68 17.55
CA LEU A 153 6.52 2.53 17.48
C LEU A 153 7.22 3.69 18.21
N SER A 154 8.44 3.46 18.69
CA SER A 154 9.28 4.48 19.33
C SER A 154 9.65 5.63 18.39
N GLY A 155 9.63 5.38 17.08
CA GLY A 155 9.85 6.36 16.00
C GLY A 155 9.18 5.93 14.72
N LYS A 156 9.16 6.82 13.71
CA LYS A 156 8.64 6.48 12.38
C LYS A 156 9.54 5.42 11.74
N CYS A 157 8.99 4.25 11.45
CA CYS A 157 9.63 3.25 10.60
C CYS A 157 9.50 3.73 9.14
N SER A 158 10.55 4.38 8.63
CA SER A 158 10.61 4.94 7.27
C SER A 158 11.93 4.54 6.62
N GLY A 159 11.87 3.93 5.44
CA GLY A 159 13.06 3.49 4.73
C GLY A 159 12.83 2.28 3.82
N ILE A 160 13.95 1.76 3.33
CA ILE A 160 14.02 0.52 2.57
C ILE A 160 14.65 -0.56 3.48
N TYR A 161 13.88 -1.59 3.77
CA TYR A 161 14.28 -2.62 4.71
C TYR A 161 14.48 -3.97 4.01
N ASP A 162 15.48 -4.70 4.46
CA ASP A 162 15.66 -6.10 4.07
C ASP A 162 14.65 -6.97 4.81
N CYS A 163 13.83 -7.67 4.02
CA CYS A 163 12.81 -8.59 4.49
C CYS A 163 13.20 -10.03 4.12
N SER A 164 13.11 -10.94 5.07
CA SER A 164 13.37 -12.36 4.87
C SER A 164 12.08 -13.13 4.68
N LYS A 165 12.05 -14.07 3.73
CA LYS A 165 10.93 -15.00 3.54
C LYS A 165 10.75 -15.88 4.77
N VAL A 166 9.49 -16.14 5.15
CA VAL A 166 9.12 -17.07 6.21
C VAL A 166 8.41 -18.27 5.59
N GLY A 167 9.12 -19.38 5.47
CA GLY A 167 8.59 -20.60 4.88
C GLY A 167 8.33 -20.50 3.37
N ASN A 168 7.61 -21.48 2.84
CA ASN A 168 7.20 -21.54 1.45
C ASN A 168 5.74 -21.08 1.32
N ASN A 169 5.49 -20.09 0.49
CA ASN A 169 4.15 -19.61 0.19
C ASN A 169 4.07 -19.17 -1.26
N TRP A 170 2.94 -19.43 -1.91
CA TRP A 170 2.71 -19.10 -3.32
C TRP A 170 2.89 -17.59 -3.62
N LEU A 171 2.54 -16.70 -2.67
CA LEU A 171 2.67 -15.25 -2.87
C LEU A 171 4.15 -14.81 -2.95
N THR A 172 5.03 -15.47 -2.20
CA THR A 172 6.47 -15.17 -2.14
C THR A 172 7.31 -16.14 -2.97
N GLU A 173 6.67 -16.95 -3.82
CA GLU A 173 7.35 -17.81 -4.79
C GLU A 173 8.21 -16.95 -5.74
N ASP A 174 9.34 -17.47 -6.18
CA ASP A 174 10.35 -16.79 -7.01
C ASP A 174 10.99 -15.54 -6.40
N LEU A 175 10.66 -15.14 -5.19
CA LEU A 175 11.46 -14.14 -4.47
C LEU A 175 12.75 -14.79 -3.94
N PRO A 176 13.85 -14.06 -3.88
CA PRO A 176 15.04 -14.48 -3.15
C PRO A 176 14.72 -14.65 -1.66
N SER A 177 15.58 -15.34 -0.91
CA SER A 177 15.41 -15.54 0.55
C SER A 177 15.34 -14.22 1.32
N SER A 178 16.00 -13.18 0.81
CA SER A 178 15.91 -11.80 1.31
C SER A 178 15.65 -10.85 0.15
N PHE A 179 14.76 -9.89 0.36
CA PHE A 179 14.37 -8.87 -0.63
C PHE A 179 14.05 -7.53 0.07
N LYS A 180 13.97 -6.45 -0.69
CA LYS A 180 13.78 -5.11 -0.13
C LYS A 180 12.34 -4.64 -0.29
N ILE A 181 11.79 -4.04 0.80
CA ILE A 181 10.46 -3.41 0.80
C ILE A 181 10.56 -2.03 1.43
N SER A 182 9.77 -1.08 0.88
CA SER A 182 9.59 0.26 1.45
C SER A 182 8.64 0.22 2.64
N HIS A 183 9.00 0.90 3.73
CA HIS A 183 8.11 1.13 4.87
C HIS A 183 7.98 2.62 5.16
N SER A 184 6.78 3.03 5.60
CA SER A 184 6.50 4.38 6.11
C SER A 184 5.32 4.32 7.07
N ARG A 185 5.59 4.05 8.35
CA ARG A 185 4.54 3.85 9.37
C ARG A 185 4.98 4.28 10.76
N LEU A 186 4.01 4.64 11.59
CA LEU A 186 4.18 5.03 12.99
C LEU A 186 3.69 3.94 13.97
N ASN A 187 3.08 2.89 13.46
CA ASN A 187 2.55 1.79 14.26
C ASN A 187 2.99 0.45 13.64
N GLY A 188 2.92 -0.60 14.44
CA GLY A 188 3.18 -1.96 14.02
C GLY A 188 2.19 -2.93 14.66
N LEU A 189 2.27 -4.20 14.24
CA LEU A 189 1.52 -5.31 14.78
C LEU A 189 2.50 -6.29 15.42
N ASP A 190 2.12 -6.83 16.57
CA ASP A 190 2.93 -7.82 17.26
C ASP A 190 2.85 -9.18 16.55
N GLU A 191 4.02 -9.76 16.25
CA GLU A 191 4.11 -11.05 15.54
C GLU A 191 3.51 -12.19 16.36
N SER A 192 3.71 -12.19 17.67
CA SER A 192 3.23 -13.26 18.55
C SER A 192 1.72 -13.26 18.66
N GLU A 193 1.09 -12.10 18.73
CA GLU A 193 -0.36 -11.96 18.72
C GLU A 193 -0.96 -12.41 17.38
N LEU A 194 -0.35 -12.00 16.26
CA LEU A 194 -0.77 -12.43 14.92
C LEU A 194 -0.71 -13.96 14.80
N ARG A 195 0.41 -14.58 15.20
CA ARG A 195 0.57 -16.04 15.18
C ARG A 195 -0.45 -16.74 16.06
N ALA A 196 -0.70 -16.23 17.26
CA ALA A 196 -1.67 -16.79 18.19
C ALA A 196 -3.10 -16.77 17.63
N ARG A 197 -3.42 -15.84 16.73
CA ARG A 197 -4.72 -15.74 16.04
C ARG A 197 -4.74 -16.44 14.67
N GLY A 198 -3.72 -17.23 14.36
CA GLY A 198 -3.66 -18.05 13.14
C GLY A 198 -3.26 -17.30 11.88
N TYR A 199 -2.62 -16.14 11.99
CA TYR A 199 -2.00 -15.48 10.85
C TYR A 199 -0.68 -16.17 10.49
N GLN A 200 -0.47 -16.38 9.20
CA GLN A 200 0.77 -16.90 8.64
C GLN A 200 1.69 -15.73 8.27
N MET A 201 2.89 -15.68 8.86
CA MET A 201 3.93 -14.75 8.43
C MET A 201 4.51 -15.20 7.09
N LEU A 202 4.63 -14.30 6.13
CA LEU A 202 5.20 -14.56 4.81
C LEU A 202 6.56 -13.87 4.65
N SER A 203 6.73 -12.70 5.23
CA SER A 203 8.02 -12.01 5.35
C SER A 203 8.12 -11.22 6.64
N VAL A 204 9.36 -11.15 7.16
CA VAL A 204 9.72 -10.36 8.35
C VAL A 204 11.04 -9.64 8.11
N SER A 205 11.20 -8.48 8.70
CA SER A 205 12.45 -7.73 8.75
C SER A 205 12.98 -7.68 10.17
N LYS A 206 14.29 -7.78 10.32
CA LYS A 206 14.93 -7.61 11.63
C LYS A 206 14.68 -6.21 12.20
N ASP A 207 14.68 -5.20 11.33
CA ASP A 207 14.62 -3.80 11.73
C ASP A 207 13.20 -3.21 11.64
N ALA A 208 12.35 -3.73 10.73
CA ALA A 208 10.97 -3.27 10.56
C ALA A 208 9.93 -4.22 11.17
N GLY A 209 10.30 -5.40 11.68
CA GLY A 209 9.37 -6.39 12.21
C GLY A 209 8.56 -7.11 11.12
N VAL A 210 7.32 -7.45 11.42
CA VAL A 210 6.42 -8.12 10.46
C VAL A 210 6.19 -7.22 9.24
N ASP A 211 6.32 -7.78 8.03
CA ASP A 211 6.10 -7.08 6.78
C ASP A 211 4.85 -7.62 6.06
N ILE A 212 4.90 -8.86 5.53
CA ILE A 212 3.77 -9.48 4.85
C ILE A 212 3.27 -10.66 5.67
N PHE A 213 1.97 -10.73 5.87
CA PHE A 213 1.33 -11.85 6.52
C PHE A 213 -0.04 -12.12 5.89
N ALA A 214 -0.60 -13.29 6.15
CA ALA A 214 -1.84 -13.72 5.52
C ALA A 214 -2.72 -14.51 6.49
N LYS A 215 -4.03 -14.49 6.24
CA LYS A 215 -5.00 -15.33 6.93
C LYS A 215 -5.98 -15.93 5.92
N ARG A 216 -6.15 -17.25 5.96
CA ARG A 216 -7.15 -17.91 5.15
C ARG A 216 -8.50 -17.73 5.81
N GLN A 217 -9.38 -17.07 5.10
CA GLN A 217 -10.81 -17.04 5.32
C GLN A 217 -11.47 -17.89 4.21
N HIS A 218 -12.72 -17.63 3.86
CA HIS A 218 -13.24 -18.11 2.58
C HIS A 218 -12.43 -17.48 1.42
N SER A 219 -12.24 -16.17 1.45
CA SER A 219 -11.24 -15.44 0.64
C SER A 219 -9.84 -15.53 1.25
N GLN A 220 -8.79 -15.35 0.45
CA GLN A 220 -7.40 -15.26 0.92
C GLN A 220 -7.08 -13.81 1.29
N PHE A 221 -6.94 -13.52 2.57
CA PHE A 221 -6.56 -12.21 3.06
C PHE A 221 -5.05 -12.08 3.16
N ILE A 222 -4.50 -11.03 2.54
CA ILE A 222 -3.09 -10.67 2.53
C ILE A 222 -2.94 -9.28 3.13
N PHE A 223 -1.97 -9.10 4.01
CA PHE A 223 -1.73 -7.88 4.75
C PHE A 223 -0.31 -7.42 4.53
N PHE A 224 -0.14 -6.15 4.18
CA PHE A 224 1.16 -5.50 4.03
C PHE A 224 1.29 -4.41 5.09
N GLN A 225 2.32 -4.47 5.93
CA GLN A 225 2.73 -3.33 6.74
C GLN A 225 3.65 -2.39 5.97
N GLY A 226 4.41 -2.93 5.01
CA GLY A 226 5.18 -2.17 4.04
C GLY A 226 4.35 -1.71 2.85
N HIS A 227 5.03 -1.02 1.94
CA HIS A 227 4.44 -0.38 0.76
C HIS A 227 5.09 -0.91 -0.53
N PRO A 228 4.65 -2.07 -1.07
CA PRO A 228 5.18 -2.60 -2.32
C PRO A 228 4.86 -1.70 -3.52
N GLU A 229 3.83 -0.86 -3.42
CA GLU A 229 3.42 0.08 -4.46
C GLU A 229 4.33 1.30 -4.59
N TYR A 230 5.18 1.62 -3.60
CA TYR A 230 5.98 2.83 -3.62
C TYR A 230 6.98 2.87 -4.77
N GLU A 231 6.99 4.00 -5.46
CA GLU A 231 8.05 4.35 -6.41
C GLU A 231 9.29 4.85 -5.67
N ALA A 232 10.44 4.78 -6.33
CA ALA A 232 11.73 5.17 -5.75
C ALA A 232 11.71 6.58 -5.09
N ILE A 233 10.94 7.52 -5.61
CA ILE A 233 10.87 8.91 -5.11
C ILE A 233 9.84 9.11 -3.98
N THR A 234 9.03 8.11 -3.63
CA THR A 234 7.89 8.30 -2.71
C THR A 234 8.34 8.67 -1.30
N LEU A 235 9.29 7.93 -0.74
CA LEU A 235 9.84 8.22 0.60
C LEU A 235 10.56 9.57 0.67
N GLN A 236 11.21 10.01 -0.40
CA GLN A 236 11.80 11.35 -0.47
C GLN A 236 10.71 12.43 -0.37
N ARG A 237 9.60 12.28 -1.11
CA ARG A 237 8.48 13.24 -1.06
C ARG A 237 7.85 13.31 0.33
N GLU A 238 7.68 12.17 0.98
CA GLU A 238 7.17 12.12 2.36
C GLU A 238 8.14 12.80 3.34
N TYR A 239 9.43 12.52 3.22
CA TYR A 239 10.45 13.13 4.08
C TYR A 239 10.49 14.65 3.91
N LEU A 240 10.46 15.14 2.67
CA LEU A 240 10.41 16.58 2.37
C LEU A 240 9.14 17.24 2.92
N ARG A 241 7.99 16.61 2.76
CA ARG A 241 6.73 17.07 3.35
C ARG A 241 6.85 17.20 4.87
N ASP A 242 7.43 16.17 5.52
CA ASP A 242 7.57 16.14 6.97
C ASP A 242 8.59 17.21 7.45
N ILE A 243 9.65 17.50 6.70
CA ILE A 243 10.54 18.65 6.95
C ILE A 243 9.78 19.98 6.87
N CYS A 244 8.99 20.17 5.80
CA CYS A 244 8.19 21.39 5.65
C CYS A 244 7.17 21.54 6.80
N ARG A 245 6.50 20.47 7.23
CA ARG A 245 5.58 20.48 8.37
C ARG A 245 6.31 20.86 9.68
N TYR A 246 7.53 20.36 9.90
CA TYR A 246 8.34 20.72 11.05
C TYR A 246 8.69 22.21 11.04
N LEU A 247 9.25 22.70 9.94
CA LEU A 247 9.64 24.12 9.81
C LEU A 247 8.43 25.08 9.92
N ALA A 248 7.25 24.64 9.51
CA ALA A 248 5.99 25.38 9.65
C ALA A 248 5.35 25.25 11.05
N GLY A 249 5.99 24.57 12.02
CA GLY A 249 5.46 24.36 13.38
C GLY A 249 4.25 23.40 13.45
N GLN A 250 3.97 22.65 12.39
CA GLN A 250 2.83 21.72 12.31
C GLN A 250 3.13 20.35 12.95
N GLN A 251 4.38 20.08 13.26
CA GLN A 251 4.79 18.87 14.02
C GLN A 251 5.94 19.22 14.97
N PRO A 252 6.01 18.62 16.17
CA PRO A 252 6.95 19.02 17.20
C PRO A 252 8.36 18.48 17.00
N MET A 253 8.55 17.45 16.19
CA MET A 253 9.85 16.78 16.00
C MET A 253 10.31 16.82 14.55
N TYR A 254 11.61 17.11 14.35
CA TYR A 254 12.24 17.01 13.04
C TYR A 254 12.21 15.54 12.57
N PRO A 255 11.81 15.26 11.30
CA PRO A 255 11.72 13.90 10.79
C PRO A 255 13.09 13.23 10.69
N VAL A 256 13.12 11.92 10.91
CA VAL A 256 14.31 11.10 10.66
C VAL A 256 14.38 10.78 9.17
N ALA A 257 15.57 10.86 8.59
CA ALA A 257 15.80 10.49 7.20
C ALA A 257 15.45 9.00 6.98
N PRO A 258 14.83 8.63 5.84
CA PRO A 258 14.49 7.25 5.59
C PRO A 258 15.73 6.33 5.58
N ALA A 259 15.66 5.23 6.32
CA ALA A 259 16.74 4.28 6.47
C ALA A 259 17.10 3.59 5.14
N GLY A 260 18.39 3.45 4.82
CA GLY A 260 18.87 2.77 3.61
C GLY A 260 18.39 3.40 2.30
N TYR A 261 18.10 4.71 2.29
CA TYR A 261 17.44 5.36 1.17
C TYR A 261 18.30 6.39 0.43
N PHE A 262 19.07 7.20 1.15
CA PHE A 262 19.98 8.18 0.57
C PHE A 262 21.43 7.69 0.64
N ASP A 263 22.28 8.16 -0.28
CA ASP A 263 23.70 7.90 -0.24
C ASP A 263 24.39 8.61 0.96
N ALA A 264 25.61 8.19 1.30
CA ALA A 264 26.32 8.71 2.47
C ALA A 264 26.61 10.22 2.40
N PRO A 265 27.01 10.81 1.25
CA PRO A 265 27.16 12.25 1.13
C PRO A 265 25.85 13.02 1.38
N THR A 266 24.73 12.52 0.87
CA THR A 266 23.41 13.13 1.09
C THR A 266 23.02 13.06 2.57
N ILE A 267 23.25 11.93 3.26
CA ILE A 267 22.96 11.81 4.70
C ILE A 267 23.76 12.84 5.49
N ALA A 268 25.07 12.99 5.22
CA ALA A 268 25.91 13.99 5.90
C ALA A 268 25.40 15.43 5.67
N ALA A 269 24.98 15.76 4.45
CA ALA A 269 24.41 17.08 4.13
C ALA A 269 23.05 17.31 4.81
N LEU A 270 22.21 16.26 4.90
CA LEU A 270 20.93 16.31 5.61
C LEU A 270 21.11 16.48 7.12
N ASP A 271 22.12 15.86 7.73
CA ASP A 271 22.44 16.04 9.17
C ASP A 271 22.89 17.48 9.48
N PHE A 272 23.68 18.09 8.60
CA PHE A 272 24.02 19.51 8.71
C PHE A 272 22.78 20.41 8.57
N PHE A 273 21.95 20.16 7.56
CA PHE A 273 20.69 20.88 7.37
C PHE A 273 19.75 20.72 8.58
N ARG A 274 19.62 19.49 9.12
CA ARG A 274 18.83 19.21 10.32
C ARG A 274 19.26 20.05 11.51
N SER A 275 20.58 20.14 11.75
CA SER A 275 21.12 20.93 12.87
C SER A 275 20.71 22.39 12.77
N ARG A 276 20.76 22.98 11.57
CA ARG A 276 20.29 24.33 11.30
C ARG A 276 18.78 24.45 11.47
N ALA A 277 18.01 23.51 10.89
CA ALA A 277 16.55 23.50 10.95
C ALA A 277 16.03 23.45 12.40
N ILE A 278 16.73 22.72 13.28
CA ILE A 278 16.39 22.65 14.72
C ILE A 278 16.75 23.96 15.43
N ALA A 279 17.87 24.59 15.10
CA ALA A 279 18.33 25.82 15.75
C ALA A 279 17.52 27.06 15.32
N GLU A 280 17.21 27.18 14.04
CA GLU A 280 16.61 28.37 13.44
C GLU A 280 15.07 28.28 13.36
N HIS A 281 14.52 27.10 13.15
CA HIS A 281 13.07 26.80 13.02
C HIS A 281 12.33 27.75 12.05
N ASP A 282 12.96 28.07 10.91
CA ASP A 282 12.47 29.01 9.91
C ASP A 282 12.02 28.28 8.64
N PRO A 283 10.75 28.44 8.19
CA PRO A 283 10.27 27.87 6.92
C PRO A 283 11.11 28.25 5.69
N ALA A 284 11.77 29.41 5.70
CA ALA A 284 12.62 29.85 4.59
C ALA A 284 13.85 28.94 4.38
N LEU A 285 14.26 28.18 5.39
CA LEU A 285 15.37 27.23 5.28
C LEU A 285 15.17 26.17 4.20
N ILE A 286 13.91 25.85 3.83
CA ILE A 286 13.65 24.86 2.78
C ILE A 286 14.34 25.20 1.44
N ALA A 287 14.59 26.49 1.16
CA ALA A 287 15.34 26.93 -0.01
C ALA A 287 16.82 26.50 0.03
N ASN A 288 17.35 26.15 1.20
CA ASN A 288 18.72 25.70 1.42
C ASN A 288 18.83 24.18 1.54
N LEU A 289 17.78 23.43 1.25
CA LEU A 289 17.82 21.98 1.29
C LEU A 289 18.89 21.45 0.33
N PRO A 290 19.76 20.50 0.77
CA PRO A 290 20.78 19.94 -0.11
C PRO A 290 20.16 19.13 -1.26
N SER A 291 20.92 18.94 -2.33
CA SER A 291 20.57 17.98 -3.37
C SER A 291 20.47 16.58 -2.80
N LEU A 292 19.43 15.84 -3.18
CA LEU A 292 19.15 14.51 -2.65
C LEU A 292 19.48 13.45 -3.69
N THR A 293 20.42 12.58 -3.37
CA THR A 293 20.81 11.43 -4.19
C THR A 293 20.38 10.13 -3.50
N LEU A 294 19.67 9.29 -4.24
CA LEU A 294 19.21 7.99 -3.75
C LEU A 294 20.35 6.97 -3.77
N GLU A 295 20.37 6.09 -2.78
CA GLU A 295 21.19 4.87 -2.84
C GLU A 295 20.82 4.05 -4.08
N PRO A 296 21.75 3.61 -4.93
CA PRO A 296 21.43 2.90 -6.18
C PRO A 296 20.52 1.69 -6.02
N SER A 297 20.63 0.96 -4.92
CA SER A 297 19.80 -0.22 -4.62
C SER A 297 18.31 0.09 -4.41
N VAL A 298 17.97 1.35 -4.11
CA VAL A 298 16.58 1.80 -3.88
C VAL A 298 15.74 1.76 -5.16
N VAL A 299 16.36 2.01 -6.30
CA VAL A 299 15.64 2.18 -7.56
C VAL A 299 15.12 0.84 -8.10
N THR A 300 15.86 -0.25 -7.92
CA THR A 300 15.56 -1.55 -8.54
C THR A 300 15.05 -2.60 -7.56
N GLY A 301 15.59 -2.67 -6.35
CA GLY A 301 15.33 -3.74 -5.39
C GLY A 301 13.86 -3.87 -5.00
N PRO A 302 13.22 -2.84 -4.41
CA PRO A 302 11.81 -2.90 -4.01
C PRO A 302 10.87 -3.13 -5.18
N THR A 303 11.14 -2.50 -6.34
CA THR A 303 10.30 -2.62 -7.54
C THR A 303 10.24 -4.04 -8.08
N LEU A 304 11.37 -4.79 -8.06
CA LEU A 304 11.43 -6.16 -8.56
C LEU A 304 10.67 -7.11 -7.64
N ALA A 305 10.88 -6.99 -6.33
CA ALA A 305 10.17 -7.81 -5.34
C ALA A 305 8.65 -7.57 -5.42
N ALA A 306 8.22 -6.31 -5.45
CA ALA A 306 6.82 -5.94 -5.58
C ALA A 306 6.17 -6.50 -6.87
N ALA A 307 6.87 -6.40 -8.01
CA ALA A 307 6.35 -6.94 -9.27
C ALA A 307 6.17 -8.46 -9.22
N THR A 308 7.11 -9.19 -8.59
CA THR A 308 7.00 -10.64 -8.40
C THR A 308 5.82 -11.00 -7.49
N ILE A 309 5.64 -10.32 -6.36
CA ILE A 309 4.51 -10.53 -5.44
C ILE A 309 3.17 -10.32 -6.17
N PHE A 310 3.04 -9.22 -6.91
CA PHE A 310 1.80 -8.91 -7.64
C PHE A 310 1.56 -9.82 -8.83
N ARG A 311 2.61 -10.32 -9.49
CA ARG A 311 2.49 -11.39 -10.49
C ARG A 311 1.88 -12.64 -9.87
N ASN A 312 2.43 -13.11 -8.77
CA ASN A 312 1.97 -14.29 -8.06
C ASN A 312 0.51 -14.14 -7.59
N TRP A 313 0.14 -12.93 -7.11
CA TRP A 313 -1.24 -12.62 -6.73
C TRP A 313 -2.20 -12.67 -7.91
N LEU A 314 -1.86 -12.06 -9.04
CA LEU A 314 -2.68 -12.06 -10.26
C LEU A 314 -2.83 -13.46 -10.85
N GLU A 315 -1.78 -14.27 -10.86
CA GLU A 315 -1.85 -15.67 -11.26
C GLU A 315 -2.77 -16.50 -10.34
N TYR A 316 -2.70 -16.25 -9.02
CA TYR A 316 -3.61 -16.89 -8.07
C TYR A 316 -5.07 -16.53 -8.36
N LEU A 317 -5.38 -15.26 -8.60
CA LEU A 317 -6.73 -14.80 -8.96
C LEU A 317 -7.22 -15.47 -10.25
N ALA A 318 -6.41 -15.46 -11.31
CA ALA A 318 -6.75 -16.05 -12.61
C ALA A 318 -7.02 -17.55 -12.50
N LYS A 319 -6.14 -18.30 -11.84
CA LYS A 319 -6.29 -19.75 -11.63
C LYS A 319 -7.56 -20.10 -10.85
N ARG A 320 -7.90 -19.32 -9.82
CA ARG A 320 -9.10 -19.57 -9.01
C ARG A 320 -10.40 -19.24 -9.75
N LYS A 321 -10.38 -18.19 -10.56
CA LYS A 321 -11.51 -17.83 -11.42
C LYS A 321 -11.85 -18.94 -12.41
N ASP A 322 -10.85 -19.54 -13.06
CA ASP A 322 -11.04 -20.64 -14.00
C ASP A 322 -11.69 -21.86 -13.32
N VAL A 323 -11.23 -22.20 -12.11
CA VAL A 323 -11.83 -23.30 -11.33
C VAL A 323 -13.30 -23.05 -10.99
N LEU A 324 -13.65 -21.82 -10.61
CA LEU A 324 -15.04 -21.45 -10.29
C LEU A 324 -15.93 -21.44 -11.53
N SER A 325 -15.41 -21.02 -12.69
CA SER A 325 -16.15 -21.03 -13.96
C SER A 325 -16.39 -22.42 -14.54
N LEU A 326 -15.60 -23.44 -14.14
CA LEU A 326 -15.78 -24.83 -14.54
C LEU A 326 -16.69 -25.63 -13.61
N ALA A 327 -16.97 -25.09 -12.41
CA ALA A 327 -17.80 -25.74 -11.39
C ALA A 327 -19.26 -25.24 -11.35
N GLY A 328 -19.61 -24.22 -12.11
CA GLY A 328 -20.97 -23.66 -12.28
C GLY A 328 -21.50 -23.89 -13.68
#